data_620ac32b3ec96a6217743a81802ef661
#
_entry.id   620ac32b3ec96a6217743a81802ef661
#
_cell.length_a   1.000
_cell.length_b   1.000
_cell.length_c   1.000
_cell.angle_alpha   90.00
_cell.angle_beta   90.00
_cell.angle_gamma   90.00
#
_symmetry.space_group_name_H-M   'P 1'
#
loop_
_entity.id
_entity.type
_entity.pdbx_description
1 polymer ?
#
loop_
_entity_poly.entity_id
_entity_poly.type
_entity_poly.pdbx_seq_one_letter_code
_entity_poly.pdbx_strand_id
1 'polypeptide(L)'
;MTPATTPATPASVTVAPPSSGRPKPGVLVFAAPRRGAPPQHLADLEPAERKAAVEALGHKGFRAKQLSKHYFERLVESPAEMSDLPKAIRDELVAALLPQLLTPVRTLEADKGKTIKSVWRLHDGALVESVLMRYPKRVTICISSQAGCGMNCPFCATGQEGLTRNMSTAEIVEQVVHAARSLRRGELGGNAKGSTHSLGPGHTSSLLRVSNVVFMGMGEALANYTAAIGAIRRMIDPTPDGLGMSARGITMSTVGLVPAIDKLAAEGIPVTLALSLHAPDDKLRNELVPINTRWSVDEAIDAAYRYFTVTGRRVSIEYALIRNVNDQGWRADLLGEKLNARGRGWVHVNPIPLNPTPGSRWTASEPGAEREFVRRLRARGVPTTVRDTRGSDIDGACGQLAVSTA
;
A
#
# COMPACT_ATOMS: atom_id res chain seq x y z
N MET A 1 39.68 62.12 -2.85
CA MET A 1 39.56 61.09 -1.81
C MET A 1 38.07 60.85 -1.63
N THR A 2 37.54 59.83 -2.27
CA THR A 2 36.16 59.37 -2.17
C THR A 2 36.11 58.21 -1.20
N PRO A 3 35.18 58.15 -0.23
CA PRO A 3 35.11 57.04 0.73
C PRO A 3 34.49 55.81 0.10
N ALA A 4 35.09 54.65 0.40
CA ALA A 4 34.67 53.34 -0.04
C ALA A 4 33.36 52.91 0.68
N THR A 5 32.37 52.55 -0.10
CA THR A 5 31.12 51.96 0.39
C THR A 5 31.33 50.46 0.69
N THR A 6 31.13 50.08 1.95
CA THR A 6 31.12 48.68 2.42
C THR A 6 29.87 48.01 1.90
N PRO A 7 29.92 46.77 1.37
CA PRO A 7 28.74 46.05 0.96
C PRO A 7 27.97 45.52 2.20
N ALA A 8 26.66 45.73 2.19
CA ALA A 8 25.75 45.25 3.21
C ALA A 8 25.64 43.72 3.19
N THR A 9 25.78 43.12 4.36
CA THR A 9 25.58 41.68 4.62
C THR A 9 24.13 41.33 4.32
N PRO A 10 23.83 40.24 3.57
CA PRO A 10 22.48 39.85 3.33
C PRO A 10 21.84 39.33 4.65
N ALA A 11 20.65 39.84 4.95
CA ALA A 11 19.86 39.44 6.09
C ALA A 11 19.56 37.93 6.05
N SER A 12 19.90 37.23 7.13
CA SER A 12 19.54 35.82 7.36
C SER A 12 18.03 35.71 7.44
N VAL A 13 17.41 35.09 6.45
CA VAL A 13 16.02 34.69 6.48
C VAL A 13 15.90 33.52 7.46
N THR A 14 15.49 33.80 8.67
CA THR A 14 15.11 32.78 9.66
C THR A 14 13.79 32.18 9.20
N VAL A 15 13.84 31.02 8.59
CA VAL A 15 12.64 30.21 8.32
C VAL A 15 12.17 29.67 9.68
N ALA A 16 11.04 30.18 10.15
CA ALA A 16 10.39 29.65 11.34
C ALA A 16 10.11 28.14 11.17
N PRO A 17 10.33 27.31 12.20
CA PRO A 17 9.99 25.90 12.12
C PRO A 17 8.49 25.77 11.86
N PRO A 18 8.05 24.77 11.05
CA PRO A 18 6.64 24.56 10.78
C PRO A 18 5.92 24.35 12.11
N SER A 19 4.83 25.10 12.31
CA SER A 19 3.97 24.96 13.46
C SER A 19 3.54 23.49 13.59
N SER A 20 3.72 22.89 14.76
CA SER A 20 3.39 21.51 15.13
C SER A 20 1.88 21.26 15.24
N GLY A 21 1.07 21.85 14.38
CA GLY A 21 -0.35 21.64 14.29
C GLY A 21 -0.68 20.53 13.29
N ARG A 22 -1.30 19.44 13.75
CA ARG A 22 -1.94 18.46 12.86
C ARG A 22 -2.89 19.20 11.92
N PRO A 23 -2.93 18.89 10.61
CA PRO A 23 -3.87 19.53 9.70
C PRO A 23 -5.31 19.29 10.19
N LYS A 24 -6.15 20.32 10.10
CA LYS A 24 -7.55 20.18 10.50
C LYS A 24 -8.19 19.06 9.67
N PRO A 25 -9.03 18.18 10.25
CA PRO A 25 -9.77 17.17 9.51
C PRO A 25 -10.51 17.80 8.31
N GLY A 26 -10.47 17.14 7.16
CA GLY A 26 -11.10 17.64 5.93
C GLY A 26 -10.24 18.57 5.06
N VAL A 27 -9.01 18.90 5.47
CA VAL A 27 -8.07 19.71 4.66
C VAL A 27 -7.06 18.80 3.95
N LEU A 28 -7.04 18.84 2.63
CA LEU A 28 -6.09 18.07 1.82
C LEU A 28 -4.67 18.63 1.94
N VAL A 29 -3.70 17.73 2.13
CA VAL A 29 -2.27 18.07 2.21
C VAL A 29 -1.54 17.37 1.07
N PHE A 30 -1.24 18.09 0.00
CA PHE A 30 -0.57 17.53 -1.19
C PHE A 30 0.95 17.58 -1.14
N ALA A 31 1.53 18.42 -0.31
CA ALA A 31 2.97 18.56 -0.20
C ALA A 31 3.49 17.86 1.06
N ALA A 32 4.24 16.79 0.88
CA ALA A 32 5.01 16.20 1.97
C ALA A 32 6.15 17.14 2.37
N PRO A 33 6.52 17.21 3.66
CA PRO A 33 7.75 17.85 4.08
C PRO A 33 8.94 17.29 3.30
N ARG A 34 9.85 18.17 2.87
CA ARG A 34 11.10 17.73 2.22
C ARG A 34 11.94 16.98 3.26
N ARG A 35 12.14 15.69 3.04
CA ARG A 35 13.02 14.83 3.81
C ARG A 35 14.10 14.29 2.90
N GLY A 36 15.23 13.87 3.47
CA GLY A 36 16.30 13.24 2.70
C GLY A 36 15.78 11.99 1.96
N ALA A 37 16.34 11.71 0.78
CA ALA A 37 16.05 10.47 0.08
C ALA A 37 16.60 9.27 0.88
N PRO A 38 15.94 8.10 0.83
CA PRO A 38 16.51 6.88 1.39
C PRO A 38 17.81 6.53 0.67
N PRO A 39 18.67 5.70 1.29
CA PRO A 39 19.83 5.12 0.59
C PRO A 39 19.38 4.44 -0.71
N GLN A 40 20.20 4.55 -1.76
CA GLN A 40 19.93 3.85 -3.02
C GLN A 40 19.84 2.35 -2.78
N HIS A 41 18.80 1.74 -3.34
CA HIS A 41 18.61 0.31 -3.23
C HIS A 41 18.37 -0.33 -4.60
N LEU A 42 18.82 -1.56 -4.78
CA LEU A 42 18.71 -2.32 -6.04
C LEU A 42 17.27 -2.38 -6.57
N ALA A 43 16.27 -2.44 -5.69
CA ALA A 43 14.86 -2.46 -6.11
C ALA A 43 14.32 -1.11 -6.61
N ASP A 44 15.01 0.01 -6.35
CA ASP A 44 14.67 1.32 -6.93
C ASP A 44 15.11 1.40 -8.41
N LEU A 45 16.04 0.56 -8.83
CA LEU A 45 16.70 0.61 -10.12
C LEU A 45 16.10 -0.38 -11.13
N GLU A 46 16.02 0.05 -12.39
CA GLU A 46 15.75 -0.85 -13.51
C GLU A 46 16.96 -1.78 -13.77
N PRO A 47 16.78 -2.95 -14.41
CA PRO A 47 17.89 -3.91 -14.62
C PRO A 47 19.13 -3.32 -15.28
N ALA A 48 18.95 -2.39 -16.25
CA ALA A 48 20.06 -1.70 -16.89
C ALA A 48 20.80 -0.75 -15.92
N GLU A 49 20.04 -0.05 -15.08
CA GLU A 49 20.60 0.86 -14.07
C GLU A 49 21.33 0.10 -12.96
N ARG A 50 20.85 -1.09 -12.57
CA ARG A 50 21.54 -1.97 -11.62
C ARG A 50 22.94 -2.35 -12.13
N LYS A 51 23.02 -2.68 -13.44
CA LYS A 51 24.30 -2.98 -14.08
C LYS A 51 25.24 -1.77 -14.02
N ALA A 52 24.75 -0.61 -14.42
CA ALA A 52 25.54 0.63 -14.39
C ALA A 52 25.99 1.00 -12.96
N ALA A 53 25.13 0.81 -11.94
CA ALA A 53 25.48 1.04 -10.54
C ALA A 53 26.61 0.13 -10.06
N VAL A 54 26.59 -1.16 -10.43
CA VAL A 54 27.65 -2.10 -10.11
C VAL A 54 28.97 -1.74 -10.83
N GLU A 55 28.90 -1.31 -12.09
CA GLU A 55 30.05 -0.87 -12.87
C GLU A 55 30.67 0.42 -12.31
N ALA A 56 29.84 1.34 -11.81
CA ALA A 56 30.30 2.56 -11.14
C ALA A 56 31.07 2.28 -9.83
N LEU A 57 30.82 1.15 -9.19
CA LEU A 57 31.58 0.66 -8.03
C LEU A 57 32.87 -0.08 -8.44
N GLY A 58 33.24 -0.09 -9.73
CA GLY A 58 34.44 -0.75 -10.24
C GLY A 58 34.31 -2.27 -10.42
N HIS A 59 33.10 -2.81 -10.37
CA HIS A 59 32.86 -4.24 -10.49
C HIS A 59 32.27 -4.63 -11.86
N LYS A 60 32.38 -5.91 -12.22
CA LYS A 60 31.82 -6.42 -13.49
C LYS A 60 30.30 -6.39 -13.45
N GLY A 61 29.67 -5.80 -14.47
CA GLY A 61 28.21 -5.54 -14.52
C GLY A 61 27.31 -6.78 -14.34
N PHE A 62 27.79 -8.00 -14.65
CA PHE A 62 27.03 -9.24 -14.41
C PHE A 62 26.76 -9.52 -12.91
N ARG A 63 27.51 -8.87 -11.99
CA ARG A 63 27.29 -8.98 -10.56
C ARG A 63 25.92 -8.43 -10.14
N ALA A 64 25.38 -7.47 -10.89
CA ALA A 64 24.03 -6.96 -10.68
C ALA A 64 22.97 -8.08 -10.74
N LYS A 65 23.11 -8.99 -11.71
CA LYS A 65 22.21 -10.14 -11.83
C LYS A 65 22.35 -11.14 -10.67
N GLN A 66 23.56 -11.31 -10.14
CA GLN A 66 23.78 -12.14 -8.95
C GLN A 66 23.11 -11.52 -7.73
N LEU A 67 23.27 -10.20 -7.49
CA LEU A 67 22.58 -9.48 -6.41
C LEU A 67 21.06 -9.57 -6.55
N SER A 68 20.53 -9.32 -7.76
CA SER A 68 19.09 -9.46 -8.05
C SER A 68 18.58 -10.86 -7.70
N LYS A 69 19.33 -11.90 -8.09
CA LYS A 69 18.98 -13.30 -7.79
C LYS A 69 18.94 -13.58 -6.29
N HIS A 70 19.91 -13.06 -5.54
CA HIS A 70 19.93 -13.22 -4.08
C HIS A 70 18.74 -12.48 -3.43
N TYR A 71 18.43 -11.28 -3.88
CA TYR A 71 17.39 -10.46 -3.28
C TYR A 71 15.98 -10.94 -3.65
N PHE A 72 15.65 -11.08 -4.95
CA PHE A 72 14.30 -11.36 -5.42
C PHE A 72 13.94 -12.86 -5.46
N GLU A 73 14.89 -13.72 -5.82
CA GLU A 73 14.61 -15.15 -6.01
C GLU A 73 14.96 -15.97 -4.77
N ARG A 74 16.19 -15.79 -4.25
CA ARG A 74 16.66 -16.54 -3.09
C ARG A 74 16.20 -15.94 -1.76
N LEU A 75 15.75 -14.69 -1.75
CA LEU A 75 15.31 -13.94 -0.56
C LEU A 75 16.33 -14.00 0.60
N VAL A 76 17.61 -13.91 0.26
CA VAL A 76 18.73 -14.02 1.19
C VAL A 76 18.66 -12.90 2.24
N GLU A 77 18.94 -13.23 3.50
CA GLU A 77 18.89 -12.28 4.62
C GLU A 77 20.29 -11.82 5.06
N SER A 78 21.32 -12.62 4.78
CA SER A 78 22.70 -12.33 5.16
C SER A 78 23.64 -12.33 3.95
N PRO A 79 24.58 -11.37 3.86
CA PRO A 79 25.61 -11.40 2.83
C PRO A 79 26.40 -12.72 2.81
N ALA A 80 26.57 -13.39 3.97
CA ALA A 80 27.27 -14.65 4.07
C ALA A 80 26.69 -15.77 3.21
N GLU A 81 25.38 -15.73 2.94
CA GLU A 81 24.65 -16.70 2.11
C GLU A 81 24.87 -16.50 0.61
N MET A 82 25.44 -15.37 0.18
CA MET A 82 25.71 -15.03 -1.22
C MET A 82 27.02 -15.67 -1.69
N SER A 83 27.07 -17.01 -1.72
CA SER A 83 28.32 -17.81 -1.95
C SER A 83 28.91 -17.63 -3.35
N ASP A 84 28.14 -17.23 -4.35
CA ASP A 84 28.56 -16.97 -5.72
C ASP A 84 29.12 -15.54 -5.93
N LEU A 85 29.12 -14.70 -4.86
CA LEU A 85 29.82 -13.42 -4.83
C LEU A 85 31.16 -13.58 -4.07
N PRO A 86 32.29 -13.12 -4.64
CA PRO A 86 33.57 -13.14 -3.94
C PRO A 86 33.50 -12.36 -2.63
N LYS A 87 34.03 -12.91 -1.54
CA LYS A 87 33.97 -12.31 -0.20
C LYS A 87 34.50 -10.87 -0.18
N ALA A 88 35.58 -10.60 -0.93
CA ALA A 88 36.21 -9.27 -0.95
C ALA A 88 35.32 -8.13 -1.48
N ILE A 89 34.31 -8.42 -2.30
CA ILE A 89 33.44 -7.39 -2.90
C ILE A 89 31.99 -7.49 -2.41
N ARG A 90 31.66 -8.56 -1.71
CA ARG A 90 30.29 -8.87 -1.30
C ARG A 90 29.73 -7.79 -0.36
N ASP A 91 30.50 -7.47 0.68
CA ASP A 91 30.04 -6.53 1.72
C ASP A 91 29.91 -5.12 1.14
N GLU A 92 30.81 -4.71 0.25
CA GLU A 92 30.74 -3.44 -0.48
C GLU A 92 29.48 -3.34 -1.35
N LEU A 93 29.24 -4.36 -2.18
CA LEU A 93 28.05 -4.38 -3.06
C LEU A 93 26.73 -4.40 -2.26
N VAL A 94 26.70 -5.15 -1.15
CA VAL A 94 25.52 -5.19 -0.29
C VAL A 94 25.31 -3.86 0.42
N ALA A 95 26.35 -3.25 0.97
CA ALA A 95 26.25 -1.95 1.62
C ALA A 95 25.78 -0.85 0.65
N ALA A 96 26.22 -0.88 -0.61
CA ALA A 96 25.88 0.11 -1.61
C ALA A 96 24.49 -0.09 -2.25
N LEU A 97 24.07 -1.34 -2.48
CA LEU A 97 22.88 -1.66 -3.30
C LEU A 97 21.79 -2.46 -2.58
N LEU A 98 22.04 -2.97 -1.39
CA LEU A 98 21.07 -3.67 -0.55
C LEU A 98 21.10 -3.18 0.91
N PRO A 99 21.15 -1.84 1.15
CA PRO A 99 21.10 -1.33 2.51
C PRO A 99 19.77 -1.70 3.16
N GLN A 100 19.77 -1.83 4.48
CA GLN A 100 18.55 -2.07 5.25
C GLN A 100 17.65 -0.82 5.20
N LEU A 101 16.48 -0.93 4.58
CA LEU A 101 15.52 0.16 4.45
C LEU A 101 14.46 0.15 5.55
N LEU A 102 14.06 -1.02 6.02
CA LEU A 102 13.04 -1.23 7.03
C LEU A 102 13.67 -1.87 8.27
N THR A 103 13.63 -1.16 9.39
CA THR A 103 14.06 -1.71 10.68
C THR A 103 12.82 -2.13 11.47
N PRO A 104 12.68 -3.40 11.89
CA PRO A 104 11.54 -3.83 12.67
C PRO A 104 11.53 -3.15 14.04
N VAL A 105 10.37 -2.58 14.41
CA VAL A 105 10.15 -1.95 15.71
C VAL A 105 9.29 -2.84 16.60
N ARG A 106 8.21 -3.36 16.03
CA ARG A 106 7.24 -4.19 16.74
C ARG A 106 6.55 -5.15 15.78
N THR A 107 6.27 -6.35 16.27
CA THR A 107 5.44 -7.34 15.58
C THR A 107 4.32 -7.78 16.50
N LEU A 108 3.10 -7.79 15.98
CA LEU A 108 1.88 -8.20 16.70
C LEU A 108 1.20 -9.31 15.94
N GLU A 109 0.62 -10.26 16.66
CA GLU A 109 -0.07 -11.40 16.08
C GLU A 109 -1.54 -11.44 16.51
N ALA A 110 -2.40 -11.82 15.57
CA ALA A 110 -3.82 -12.04 15.80
C ALA A 110 -4.33 -13.27 15.04
N ASP A 111 -5.62 -13.59 15.18
CA ASP A 111 -6.26 -14.69 14.44
C ASP A 111 -5.53 -16.04 14.60
N LYS A 112 -5.00 -16.31 15.80
CA LYS A 112 -4.21 -17.53 16.11
C LYS A 112 -2.95 -17.63 15.25
N GLY A 113 -2.21 -16.52 15.11
CA GLY A 113 -0.99 -16.40 14.32
C GLY A 113 -1.20 -16.36 12.82
N LYS A 114 -2.44 -16.24 12.33
CA LYS A 114 -2.75 -16.12 10.88
C LYS A 114 -2.68 -14.69 10.37
N THR A 115 -2.57 -13.71 11.26
CA THR A 115 -2.41 -12.31 10.96
C THR A 115 -1.21 -11.77 11.73
N ILE A 116 -0.26 -11.17 11.03
CA ILE A 116 0.94 -10.55 11.60
C ILE A 116 0.97 -9.09 11.15
N LYS A 117 0.91 -8.16 12.10
CA LYS A 117 1.14 -6.74 11.87
C LYS A 117 2.58 -6.42 12.24
N SER A 118 3.32 -5.80 11.33
CA SER A 118 4.69 -5.34 11.53
C SER A 118 4.76 -3.82 11.47
N VAL A 119 5.41 -3.23 12.45
CA VAL A 119 5.75 -1.80 12.50
C VAL A 119 7.21 -1.65 12.11
N TRP A 120 7.49 -0.79 11.14
CA TRP A 120 8.80 -0.57 10.55
C TRP A 120 9.25 0.87 10.77
N ARG A 121 10.51 1.04 11.10
CA ARG A 121 11.19 2.34 11.09
C ARG A 121 11.95 2.48 9.79
N LEU A 122 11.68 3.57 9.07
CA LEU A 122 12.37 3.97 7.86
C LEU A 122 13.69 4.70 8.19
N HIS A 123 14.56 4.93 7.20
CA HIS A 123 15.88 5.55 7.38
C HIS A 123 15.87 6.90 8.10
N ASP A 124 14.79 7.66 7.96
CA ASP A 124 14.60 9.00 8.54
C ASP A 124 13.83 8.99 9.86
N GLY A 125 13.59 7.81 10.43
CA GLY A 125 12.86 7.62 11.68
C GLY A 125 11.34 7.60 11.52
N ALA A 126 10.79 7.89 10.33
CA ALA A 126 9.36 7.74 10.07
C ALA A 126 8.93 6.27 10.23
N LEU A 127 7.72 6.06 10.68
CA LEU A 127 7.19 4.73 10.92
C LEU A 127 6.09 4.40 9.91
N VAL A 128 6.06 3.13 9.48
CA VAL A 128 5.02 2.58 8.63
C VAL A 128 4.64 1.18 9.09
N GLU A 129 3.48 0.70 8.66
CA GLU A 129 2.95 -0.60 9.05
C GLU A 129 2.64 -1.45 7.83
N SER A 130 2.77 -2.76 7.98
CA SER A 130 2.30 -3.75 7.02
C SER A 130 1.60 -4.90 7.74
N VAL A 131 0.65 -5.56 7.07
CA VAL A 131 -0.13 -6.66 7.67
C VAL A 131 -0.10 -7.88 6.76
N LEU A 132 0.49 -8.97 7.23
CA LEU A 132 0.55 -10.25 6.54
C LEU A 132 -0.58 -11.15 7.05
N MET A 133 -1.39 -11.69 6.14
CA MET A 133 -2.60 -12.43 6.47
C MET A 133 -2.67 -13.76 5.72
N ARG A 134 -2.96 -14.85 6.43
CA ARG A 134 -3.25 -16.15 5.84
C ARG A 134 -4.75 -16.39 5.74
N TYR A 135 -5.20 -16.64 4.55
CA TYR A 135 -6.54 -17.14 4.24
C TYR A 135 -6.48 -18.63 3.80
N PRO A 136 -7.61 -19.36 3.74
CA PRO A 136 -7.59 -20.79 3.37
C PRO A 136 -6.93 -21.11 2.05
N LYS A 137 -6.96 -20.19 1.06
CA LYS A 137 -6.45 -20.40 -0.30
C LYS A 137 -5.39 -19.39 -0.76
N ARG A 138 -5.02 -18.43 0.09
CA ARG A 138 -4.06 -17.38 -0.28
C ARG A 138 -3.34 -16.80 0.92
N VAL A 139 -2.20 -16.23 0.68
CA VAL A 139 -1.50 -15.34 1.62
C VAL A 139 -1.47 -13.95 1.03
N THR A 140 -1.98 -12.99 1.77
CA THR A 140 -2.11 -11.60 1.36
C THR A 140 -1.25 -10.72 2.26
N ILE A 141 -0.49 -9.81 1.68
CA ILE A 141 0.13 -8.71 2.42
C ILE A 141 -0.55 -7.38 2.08
N CYS A 142 -0.92 -6.64 3.12
CA CYS A 142 -1.32 -5.24 3.05
C CYS A 142 -0.09 -4.38 3.27
N ILE A 143 0.25 -3.54 2.29
CA ILE A 143 1.47 -2.72 2.30
C ILE A 143 1.15 -1.23 2.32
N SER A 144 2.07 -0.47 2.91
CA SER A 144 2.07 0.98 2.94
C SER A 144 2.85 1.56 1.76
N SER A 145 2.40 2.71 1.26
CA SER A 145 3.02 3.46 0.17
C SER A 145 3.52 4.85 0.59
N GLN A 146 3.08 5.32 1.73
CA GLN A 146 3.49 6.59 2.33
C GLN A 146 3.62 6.41 3.85
N ALA A 147 4.45 7.20 4.49
CA ALA A 147 4.39 7.43 5.92
C ALA A 147 3.35 8.52 6.18
N GLY A 148 2.25 8.14 6.85
CA GLY A 148 1.05 8.98 6.94
C GLY A 148 0.25 9.03 5.64
N CYS A 149 -0.76 9.93 5.55
CA CYS A 149 -1.60 10.08 4.36
C CYS A 149 -2.13 11.52 4.24
N GLY A 150 -1.94 12.11 3.05
CA GLY A 150 -2.40 13.47 2.77
C GLY A 150 -3.88 13.61 2.43
N MET A 151 -4.62 12.50 2.32
CA MET A 151 -6.04 12.52 1.95
C MET A 151 -6.96 12.94 3.11
N ASN A 152 -6.47 12.86 4.33
CA ASN A 152 -7.12 13.39 5.55
C ASN A 152 -8.56 12.91 5.75
N CYS A 153 -8.85 11.64 5.41
CA CYS A 153 -10.13 11.00 5.66
C CYS A 153 -10.34 10.86 7.17
N PRO A 154 -11.37 11.49 7.76
CA PRO A 154 -11.47 11.61 9.22
C PRO A 154 -11.81 10.28 9.94
N PHE A 155 -12.30 9.26 9.22
CA PHE A 155 -12.57 7.93 9.77
C PHE A 155 -11.34 7.00 9.71
N CYS A 156 -10.22 7.43 9.11
CA CYS A 156 -9.02 6.64 8.93
C CYS A 156 -7.91 7.17 9.85
N ALA A 157 -7.34 6.30 10.68
CA ALA A 157 -6.28 6.67 11.60
C ALA A 157 -5.06 7.28 10.88
N THR A 158 -4.58 6.65 9.79
CA THR A 158 -3.50 7.19 8.97
C THR A 158 -3.82 8.58 8.38
N GLY A 159 -5.08 8.79 7.97
CA GLY A 159 -5.52 10.08 7.42
C GLY A 159 -5.49 11.20 8.45
N GLN A 160 -5.78 10.89 9.72
CA GLN A 160 -5.77 11.86 10.83
C GLN A 160 -4.34 12.31 11.20
N GLU A 161 -3.32 11.53 10.88
CA GLU A 161 -1.92 11.85 11.17
C GLU A 161 -1.30 12.81 10.14
N GLY A 162 -1.92 12.92 8.95
CA GLY A 162 -1.39 13.69 7.84
C GLY A 162 -0.25 12.97 7.12
N LEU A 163 0.36 13.64 6.13
CA LEU A 163 1.43 13.10 5.30
C LEU A 163 2.80 13.47 5.86
N THR A 164 3.61 12.47 6.19
CA THR A 164 5.00 12.65 6.58
C THR A 164 5.92 12.65 5.34
N ARG A 165 5.87 11.60 4.51
CA ARG A 165 6.56 11.52 3.21
C ARG A 165 6.08 10.35 2.35
N ASN A 166 6.46 10.40 1.08
CA ASN A 166 6.36 9.27 0.16
C ASN A 166 7.44 8.24 0.47
N MET A 167 7.11 6.96 0.29
CA MET A 167 8.08 5.86 0.31
C MET A 167 8.73 5.68 -1.07
N SER A 168 9.96 5.17 -1.11
CA SER A 168 10.61 4.77 -2.37
C SER A 168 10.03 3.46 -2.90
N THR A 169 10.35 3.14 -4.15
CA THR A 169 10.02 1.84 -4.75
C THR A 169 10.54 0.69 -3.90
N ALA A 170 11.80 0.77 -3.50
CA ALA A 170 12.44 -0.25 -2.69
C ALA A 170 11.82 -0.40 -1.29
N GLU A 171 11.50 0.69 -0.61
CA GLU A 171 10.82 0.64 0.70
C GLU A 171 9.43 -0.03 0.59
N ILE A 172 8.71 0.17 -0.52
CA ILE A 172 7.43 -0.50 -0.77
C ILE A 172 7.65 -2.00 -1.03
N VAL A 173 8.61 -2.37 -1.88
CA VAL A 173 8.93 -3.75 -2.25
C VAL A 173 9.45 -4.54 -1.05
N GLU A 174 10.26 -3.91 -0.19
CA GLU A 174 10.90 -4.56 0.96
C GLU A 174 9.86 -5.13 1.95
N GLN A 175 8.68 -4.52 2.07
CA GLN A 175 7.58 -5.08 2.87
C GLN A 175 7.14 -6.45 2.34
N VAL A 176 7.10 -6.63 1.01
CA VAL A 176 6.74 -7.90 0.37
C VAL A 176 7.86 -8.92 0.50
N VAL A 177 9.11 -8.48 0.37
CA VAL A 177 10.29 -9.34 0.56
C VAL A 177 10.36 -9.84 2.00
N HIS A 178 10.16 -8.98 2.99
CA HIS A 178 10.07 -9.38 4.40
C HIS A 178 8.96 -10.40 4.65
N ALA A 179 7.76 -10.17 4.09
CA ALA A 179 6.67 -11.13 4.21
C ALA A 179 7.03 -12.50 3.58
N ALA A 180 7.72 -12.49 2.45
CA ALA A 180 8.17 -13.73 1.81
C ALA A 180 9.22 -14.46 2.66
N ARG A 181 10.14 -13.73 3.30
CA ARG A 181 11.12 -14.27 4.27
C ARG A 181 10.40 -14.84 5.50
N SER A 182 9.44 -14.12 6.09
CA SER A 182 8.63 -14.60 7.23
C SER A 182 7.90 -15.92 6.92
N LEU A 183 7.36 -16.05 5.70
CA LEU A 183 6.75 -17.31 5.26
C LEU A 183 7.75 -18.46 5.16
N ARG A 184 8.97 -18.19 4.66
CA ARG A 184 10.05 -19.20 4.61
C ARG A 184 10.47 -19.66 6.00
N ARG A 185 10.50 -18.76 6.99
CA ARG A 185 10.79 -19.08 8.40
C ARG A 185 9.63 -19.76 9.12
N GLY A 186 8.45 -19.86 8.47
CA GLY A 186 7.26 -20.46 9.07
C GLY A 186 6.62 -19.62 10.17
N GLU A 187 6.81 -18.31 10.17
CA GLU A 187 6.32 -17.39 11.21
C GLU A 187 4.81 -17.17 11.14
N LEU A 188 4.19 -17.24 9.96
CA LEU A 188 2.75 -17.09 9.81
C LEU A 188 2.02 -18.39 10.18
N GLY A 189 1.21 -18.36 11.24
CA GLY A 189 0.53 -19.50 11.82
C GLY A 189 -0.30 -20.35 10.85
N GLY A 190 -0.47 -21.63 11.19
CA GLY A 190 -1.14 -22.64 10.37
C GLY A 190 -0.21 -23.72 9.83
N ASN A 191 1.11 -23.57 9.97
CA ASN A 191 2.05 -24.68 9.90
C ASN A 191 2.54 -24.91 11.32
N ALA A 192 2.05 -25.97 11.99
CA ALA A 192 2.68 -26.43 13.21
C ALA A 192 4.18 -26.64 12.95
N LYS A 193 5.04 -26.25 13.87
CA LYS A 193 6.45 -26.62 13.89
C LYS A 193 6.51 -28.14 13.66
N GLY A 194 7.05 -28.60 12.54
CA GLY A 194 7.17 -30.01 12.20
C GLY A 194 6.25 -30.55 11.10
N SER A 195 5.34 -29.78 10.53
CA SER A 195 4.60 -30.20 9.35
C SER A 195 5.46 -29.98 8.10
N THR A 196 6.49 -30.79 7.94
CA THR A 196 7.02 -31.15 6.63
C THR A 196 5.97 -32.02 5.93
N HIS A 197 4.83 -31.44 5.55
CA HIS A 197 4.05 -32.06 4.49
C HIS A 197 4.88 -31.85 3.23
N SER A 198 5.70 -32.85 2.94
CA SER A 198 6.22 -33.15 1.63
C SER A 198 5.02 -33.13 0.67
N LEU A 199 4.76 -31.96 0.11
CA LEU A 199 3.92 -31.85 -1.06
C LEU A 199 4.74 -32.50 -2.16
N GLY A 200 4.22 -33.58 -2.74
CA GLY A 200 4.87 -34.32 -3.81
C GLY A 200 5.41 -33.41 -4.90
N PRO A 201 6.37 -33.89 -5.73
CA PRO A 201 7.00 -33.06 -6.76
C PRO A 201 5.93 -32.50 -7.69
N GLY A 202 5.74 -31.18 -7.67
CA GLY A 202 4.80 -30.45 -8.52
C GLY A 202 3.78 -29.56 -7.81
N HIS A 203 3.61 -29.61 -6.49
CA HIS A 203 2.70 -28.73 -5.75
C HIS A 203 3.44 -27.77 -4.85
N THR A 204 3.90 -26.66 -5.41
CA THR A 204 4.20 -25.46 -4.62
C THR A 204 2.88 -24.92 -4.07
N SER A 205 2.57 -25.24 -2.83
CA SER A 205 1.37 -24.73 -2.17
C SER A 205 1.34 -23.21 -2.25
N SER A 206 0.28 -22.64 -2.82
CA SER A 206 0.04 -21.19 -2.85
C SER A 206 0.07 -20.54 -1.45
N LEU A 207 0.09 -21.34 -0.40
CA LEU A 207 0.16 -20.93 1.00
C LEU A 207 1.58 -20.78 1.54
N LEU A 208 2.60 -21.14 0.78
CA LEU A 208 4.02 -20.99 1.14
C LEU A 208 4.66 -19.76 0.49
N ARG A 209 3.89 -18.97 -0.25
CA ARG A 209 4.36 -17.73 -0.87
C ARG A 209 3.32 -16.62 -0.69
N VAL A 210 3.76 -15.38 -0.72
CA VAL A 210 2.87 -14.22 -0.86
C VAL A 210 2.21 -14.32 -2.24
N SER A 211 0.90 -14.55 -2.26
CA SER A 211 0.13 -14.69 -3.51
C SER A 211 -0.61 -13.42 -3.88
N ASN A 212 -0.89 -12.56 -2.90
CA ASN A 212 -1.64 -11.34 -3.09
C ASN A 212 -0.98 -10.16 -2.34
N VAL A 213 -0.98 -9.00 -3.00
CA VAL A 213 -0.54 -7.73 -2.42
C VAL A 213 -1.67 -6.72 -2.55
N VAL A 214 -1.98 -6.01 -1.47
CA VAL A 214 -2.97 -4.94 -1.50
C VAL A 214 -2.35 -3.63 -0.99
N PHE A 215 -2.45 -2.57 -1.78
CA PHE A 215 -2.04 -1.22 -1.41
C PHE A 215 -3.16 -0.57 -0.59
N MET A 216 -3.41 -1.11 0.60
CA MET A 216 -4.46 -0.68 1.52
C MET A 216 -3.92 -0.39 2.92
N GLY A 217 -2.60 -0.28 3.05
CA GLY A 217 -1.90 0.16 4.24
C GLY A 217 -1.90 1.69 4.38
N MET A 218 -0.83 2.25 4.91
CA MET A 218 -0.70 3.69 5.07
C MET A 218 -0.44 4.38 3.74
N GLY A 219 -1.17 5.48 3.48
CA GLY A 219 -0.98 6.34 2.31
C GLY A 219 -1.97 6.11 1.17
N GLU A 220 -2.01 7.09 0.27
CA GLU A 220 -2.68 7.00 -1.03
C GLU A 220 -1.63 6.64 -2.09
N ALA A 221 -1.67 5.41 -2.58
CA ALA A 221 -0.64 4.90 -3.48
C ALA A 221 -0.57 5.66 -4.81
N LEU A 222 -1.71 6.12 -5.34
CA LEU A 222 -1.74 6.91 -6.58
C LEU A 222 -1.24 8.36 -6.38
N ALA A 223 -1.12 8.86 -5.13
CA ALA A 223 -0.42 10.11 -4.84
C ALA A 223 1.11 9.91 -4.81
N ASN A 224 1.59 8.68 -4.61
CA ASN A 224 2.99 8.28 -4.75
C ASN A 224 3.20 7.44 -6.02
N TYR A 225 2.68 7.92 -7.14
CA TYR A 225 2.47 7.16 -8.37
C TYR A 225 3.73 6.45 -8.88
N THR A 226 4.80 7.20 -9.08
CA THR A 226 6.06 6.67 -9.67
C THR A 226 6.62 5.52 -8.86
N ALA A 227 6.70 5.68 -7.54
CA ALA A 227 7.23 4.63 -6.66
C ALA A 227 6.27 3.43 -6.56
N ALA A 228 4.96 3.67 -6.53
CA ALA A 228 3.97 2.59 -6.48
C ALA A 228 3.97 1.75 -7.77
N ILE A 229 4.06 2.38 -8.95
CA ILE A 229 4.17 1.66 -10.23
C ILE A 229 5.52 0.94 -10.35
N GLY A 230 6.61 1.58 -9.94
CA GLY A 230 7.92 0.94 -9.86
C GLY A 230 7.88 -0.32 -8.97
N ALA A 231 7.23 -0.23 -7.81
CA ALA A 231 7.07 -1.38 -6.91
C ALA A 231 6.23 -2.51 -7.55
N ILE A 232 5.13 -2.17 -8.24
CA ILE A 232 4.33 -3.17 -8.98
C ILE A 232 5.20 -3.86 -10.03
N ARG A 233 5.99 -3.11 -10.81
CA ARG A 233 6.90 -3.69 -11.80
C ARG A 233 7.90 -4.65 -11.15
N ARG A 234 8.57 -4.24 -10.06
CA ARG A 234 9.49 -5.14 -9.30
C ARG A 234 8.79 -6.40 -8.78
N MET A 235 7.52 -6.29 -8.38
CA MET A 235 6.75 -7.46 -7.95
C MET A 235 6.41 -8.41 -9.09
N ILE A 236 6.10 -7.89 -10.30
CA ILE A 236 5.66 -8.71 -11.43
C ILE A 236 6.79 -9.12 -12.38
N ASP A 237 7.90 -8.40 -12.40
CA ASP A 237 9.04 -8.74 -13.22
C ASP A 237 9.47 -10.20 -12.97
N PRO A 238 9.83 -10.93 -14.02
CA PRO A 238 10.32 -12.31 -13.86
C PRO A 238 11.56 -12.36 -12.97
N THR A 239 11.73 -13.43 -12.22
CA THR A 239 12.99 -13.71 -11.54
C THR A 239 14.13 -13.86 -12.57
N PRO A 240 15.33 -13.36 -12.28
CA PRO A 240 15.76 -12.74 -11.03
C PRO A 240 15.56 -11.24 -10.95
N ASP A 241 14.92 -10.57 -11.90
CA ASP A 241 14.82 -9.11 -11.96
C ASP A 241 13.71 -8.57 -11.06
N GLY A 242 12.76 -9.42 -10.65
CA GLY A 242 11.66 -9.13 -9.73
C GLY A 242 11.20 -10.39 -9.00
N LEU A 243 10.05 -10.28 -8.31
CA LEU A 243 9.48 -11.36 -7.50
C LEU A 243 8.68 -12.40 -8.31
N GLY A 244 8.45 -12.20 -9.61
CA GLY A 244 7.71 -13.11 -10.47
C GLY A 244 6.24 -13.28 -10.09
N MET A 245 5.63 -12.29 -9.46
CA MET A 245 4.24 -12.33 -9.03
C MET A 245 3.29 -12.09 -10.21
N SER A 246 2.07 -12.64 -10.12
CA SER A 246 1.03 -12.29 -11.08
C SER A 246 0.47 -10.89 -10.77
N ALA A 247 0.41 -10.01 -11.77
CA ALA A 247 -0.24 -8.71 -11.64
C ALA A 247 -1.71 -8.81 -11.17
N ARG A 248 -2.39 -9.91 -11.50
CA ARG A 248 -3.76 -10.19 -11.06
C ARG A 248 -3.88 -10.42 -9.54
N GLY A 249 -2.79 -10.74 -8.86
CA GLY A 249 -2.70 -10.86 -7.41
C GLY A 249 -2.48 -9.51 -6.71
N ILE A 250 -2.28 -8.43 -7.46
CA ILE A 250 -2.01 -7.10 -6.91
C ILE A 250 -3.28 -6.25 -7.01
N THR A 251 -3.65 -5.60 -5.90
CA THR A 251 -4.76 -4.65 -5.83
C THR A 251 -4.23 -3.27 -5.52
N MET A 252 -4.47 -2.34 -6.43
CA MET A 252 -4.22 -0.91 -6.25
C MET A 252 -5.49 -0.26 -5.70
N SER A 253 -5.43 0.25 -4.47
CA SER A 253 -6.52 1.01 -3.87
C SER A 253 -6.28 2.51 -4.02
N THR A 254 -7.36 3.25 -4.22
CA THR A 254 -7.35 4.73 -4.33
C THR A 254 -8.66 5.33 -3.83
N VAL A 255 -8.58 6.51 -3.25
CA VAL A 255 -9.77 7.32 -2.92
C VAL A 255 -10.36 8.05 -4.13
N GLY A 256 -9.83 7.82 -5.34
CA GLY A 256 -10.37 8.36 -6.57
C GLY A 256 -9.61 9.57 -7.13
N LEU A 257 -8.28 9.48 -7.21
CA LEU A 257 -7.46 10.44 -7.93
C LEU A 257 -7.65 10.21 -9.44
N VAL A 258 -8.68 10.82 -10.03
CA VAL A 258 -9.16 10.56 -11.40
C VAL A 258 -8.04 10.56 -12.43
N PRO A 259 -7.16 11.57 -12.55
CA PRO A 259 -6.09 11.55 -13.55
C PRO A 259 -5.08 10.40 -13.34
N ALA A 260 -4.88 10.00 -12.09
CA ALA A 260 -3.95 8.91 -11.78
C ALA A 260 -4.56 7.54 -12.07
N ILE A 261 -5.89 7.38 -11.96
CA ILE A 261 -6.61 6.18 -12.41
C ILE A 261 -6.49 6.02 -13.92
N ASP A 262 -6.71 7.11 -14.69
CA ASP A 262 -6.58 7.09 -16.14
C ASP A 262 -5.13 6.76 -16.57
N LYS A 263 -4.15 7.32 -15.87
CA LYS A 263 -2.74 6.99 -16.08
C LYS A 263 -2.43 5.52 -15.77
N LEU A 264 -2.99 4.96 -14.68
CA LEU A 264 -2.84 3.53 -14.34
C LEU A 264 -3.45 2.63 -15.41
N ALA A 265 -4.59 3.01 -16.00
CA ALA A 265 -5.20 2.27 -17.10
C ALA A 265 -4.28 2.19 -18.33
N ALA A 266 -3.53 3.27 -18.60
CA ALA A 266 -2.59 3.36 -19.71
C ALA A 266 -1.29 2.56 -19.51
N GLU A 267 -0.95 2.15 -18.27
CA GLU A 267 0.26 1.35 -17.99
C GLU A 267 0.18 -0.07 -18.60
N GLY A 268 -1.00 -0.56 -18.96
CA GLY A 268 -1.18 -1.91 -19.48
C GLY A 268 -0.95 -3.03 -18.47
N ILE A 269 -0.83 -2.70 -17.18
CA ILE A 269 -0.59 -3.67 -16.10
C ILE A 269 -1.96 -4.11 -15.53
N PRO A 270 -2.35 -5.40 -15.64
CA PRO A 270 -3.69 -5.87 -15.27
C PRO A 270 -3.87 -6.09 -13.76
N VAL A 271 -3.54 -5.09 -12.94
CA VAL A 271 -3.84 -5.12 -11.49
C VAL A 271 -5.35 -5.01 -11.25
N THR A 272 -5.81 -5.27 -10.05
CA THR A 272 -7.19 -4.97 -9.65
C THR A 272 -7.26 -3.55 -9.12
N LEU A 273 -8.13 -2.72 -9.66
CA LEU A 273 -8.42 -1.40 -9.09
C LEU A 273 -9.46 -1.54 -7.98
N ALA A 274 -9.17 -0.96 -6.82
CA ALA A 274 -10.11 -0.81 -5.71
C ALA A 274 -10.38 0.68 -5.47
N LEU A 275 -11.61 1.12 -5.77
CA LEU A 275 -12.03 2.50 -5.51
C LEU A 275 -12.67 2.60 -4.12
N SER A 276 -12.00 3.30 -3.21
CA SER A 276 -12.50 3.65 -1.89
C SER A 276 -13.54 4.77 -1.99
N LEU A 277 -14.82 4.40 -2.13
CA LEU A 277 -15.90 5.33 -2.43
C LEU A 277 -16.58 5.88 -1.17
N HIS A 278 -17.01 5.01 -0.27
CA HIS A 278 -17.58 5.25 1.07
C HIS A 278 -18.88 6.06 1.13
N ALA A 279 -19.31 6.75 0.09
CA ALA A 279 -20.60 7.36 -0.05
C ALA A 279 -21.01 7.48 -1.53
N PRO A 280 -22.31 7.33 -1.87
CA PRO A 280 -22.79 7.46 -3.24
C PRO A 280 -23.21 8.88 -3.60
N ASP A 281 -23.22 9.81 -2.64
CA ASP A 281 -23.58 11.21 -2.81
C ASP A 281 -22.43 12.14 -2.43
N ASP A 282 -22.26 13.24 -3.20
CA ASP A 282 -21.15 14.17 -3.03
C ASP A 282 -21.20 14.90 -1.69
N LYS A 283 -22.40 15.20 -1.18
CA LYS A 283 -22.55 15.91 0.09
C LYS A 283 -21.86 15.15 1.21
N LEU A 284 -22.18 13.87 1.38
CA LEU A 284 -21.56 13.05 2.41
C LEU A 284 -20.12 12.70 2.07
N ARG A 285 -19.84 12.43 0.78
CA ARG A 285 -18.49 12.04 0.39
C ARG A 285 -17.47 13.17 0.61
N ASN A 286 -17.85 14.43 0.43
CA ASN A 286 -17.00 15.58 0.75
C ASN A 286 -16.55 15.59 2.22
N GLU A 287 -17.41 15.11 3.12
CA GLU A 287 -17.12 15.03 4.55
C GLU A 287 -16.22 13.83 4.89
N LEU A 288 -16.49 12.67 4.28
CA LEU A 288 -15.77 11.43 4.57
C LEU A 288 -14.45 11.30 3.78
N VAL A 289 -14.43 11.79 2.55
CA VAL A 289 -13.30 11.63 1.61
C VAL A 289 -13.03 12.99 0.96
N PRO A 290 -12.25 13.87 1.58
CA PRO A 290 -12.10 15.27 1.20
C PRO A 290 -11.65 15.51 -0.25
N ILE A 291 -10.96 14.55 -0.88
CA ILE A 291 -10.58 14.64 -2.29
C ILE A 291 -11.79 14.74 -3.23
N ASN A 292 -12.98 14.34 -2.77
CA ASN A 292 -14.22 14.46 -3.54
C ASN A 292 -14.57 15.91 -3.92
N THR A 293 -14.05 16.89 -3.19
CA THR A 293 -14.17 18.31 -3.56
C THR A 293 -13.44 18.64 -4.87
N ARG A 294 -12.55 17.78 -5.33
CA ARG A 294 -11.82 17.90 -6.60
C ARG A 294 -12.44 17.05 -7.71
N TRP A 295 -12.92 15.87 -7.37
CA TRP A 295 -13.53 14.92 -8.30
C TRP A 295 -14.74 14.29 -7.64
N SER A 296 -15.90 14.57 -8.20
CA SER A 296 -17.20 14.11 -7.71
C SER A 296 -17.30 12.57 -7.69
N VAL A 297 -18.33 12.08 -7.02
CA VAL A 297 -18.68 10.63 -7.01
C VAL A 297 -18.78 10.09 -8.42
N ASP A 298 -19.46 10.80 -9.33
CA ASP A 298 -19.67 10.34 -10.69
C ASP A 298 -18.37 10.33 -11.49
N GLU A 299 -17.53 11.36 -11.37
CA GLU A 299 -16.20 11.38 -12.03
C GLU A 299 -15.29 10.25 -11.55
N ALA A 300 -15.31 9.94 -10.24
CA ALA A 300 -14.53 8.83 -9.70
C ALA A 300 -15.04 7.46 -10.20
N ILE A 301 -16.38 7.28 -10.26
CA ILE A 301 -17.00 6.07 -10.82
C ILE A 301 -16.70 5.94 -12.31
N ASP A 302 -16.77 7.06 -13.06
CA ASP A 302 -16.47 7.08 -14.49
C ASP A 302 -15.02 6.72 -14.77
N ALA A 303 -14.07 7.22 -13.98
CA ALA A 303 -12.66 6.85 -14.08
C ALA A 303 -12.45 5.34 -13.82
N ALA A 304 -13.12 4.81 -12.80
CA ALA A 304 -13.08 3.38 -12.50
C ALA A 304 -13.71 2.53 -13.62
N TYR A 305 -14.77 3.01 -14.24
CA TYR A 305 -15.38 2.35 -15.40
C TYR A 305 -14.47 2.40 -16.63
N ARG A 306 -13.82 3.54 -16.91
CA ARG A 306 -12.81 3.64 -17.99
C ARG A 306 -11.65 2.67 -17.75
N TYR A 307 -11.18 2.56 -16.48
CA TYR A 307 -10.16 1.56 -16.12
C TYR A 307 -10.61 0.13 -16.50
N PHE A 308 -11.84 -0.26 -16.16
CA PHE A 308 -12.39 -1.55 -16.57
C PHE A 308 -12.43 -1.71 -18.10
N THR A 309 -12.89 -0.69 -18.81
CA THR A 309 -13.03 -0.73 -20.29
C THR A 309 -11.67 -0.94 -20.96
N VAL A 310 -10.62 -0.28 -20.47
CA VAL A 310 -9.26 -0.40 -21.01
C VAL A 310 -8.60 -1.72 -20.63
N THR A 311 -8.74 -2.15 -19.38
CA THR A 311 -7.96 -3.29 -18.86
C THR A 311 -8.71 -4.61 -18.88
N GLY A 312 -10.03 -4.60 -19.04
CA GLY A 312 -10.90 -5.77 -18.85
C GLY A 312 -10.95 -6.27 -17.39
N ARG A 313 -10.39 -5.52 -16.44
CA ARG A 313 -10.30 -5.93 -15.04
C ARG A 313 -11.47 -5.38 -14.23
N ARG A 314 -12.28 -6.29 -13.66
CA ARG A 314 -13.39 -5.90 -12.79
C ARG A 314 -12.87 -5.05 -11.61
N VAL A 315 -13.54 -3.92 -11.38
CA VAL A 315 -13.22 -2.99 -10.31
C VAL A 315 -13.88 -3.41 -9.00
N SER A 316 -13.20 -3.15 -7.88
CA SER A 316 -13.77 -3.29 -6.53
C SER A 316 -14.14 -1.91 -6.00
N ILE A 317 -15.36 -1.76 -5.47
CA ILE A 317 -15.78 -0.58 -4.72
C ILE A 317 -15.67 -0.93 -3.24
N GLU A 318 -14.78 -0.27 -2.54
CA GLU A 318 -14.65 -0.39 -1.09
C GLU A 318 -15.57 0.64 -0.42
N TYR A 319 -16.37 0.17 0.53
CA TYR A 319 -17.39 0.96 1.18
C TYR A 319 -17.40 0.70 2.69
N ALA A 320 -16.71 1.55 3.46
CA ALA A 320 -16.77 1.48 4.93
C ALA A 320 -18.18 1.79 5.40
N LEU A 321 -18.81 0.84 6.09
CA LEU A 321 -20.16 1.01 6.64
C LEU A 321 -20.09 1.66 8.03
N ILE A 322 -20.58 2.88 8.11
CA ILE A 322 -20.57 3.74 9.30
C ILE A 322 -21.99 3.90 9.80
N ARG A 323 -22.22 3.50 11.07
CA ARG A 323 -23.54 3.55 11.72
C ARG A 323 -24.20 4.92 11.61
N ASN A 324 -25.44 4.96 11.12
CA ASN A 324 -26.27 6.15 10.96
C ASN A 324 -25.65 7.27 10.10
N VAL A 325 -24.56 7.00 9.38
CA VAL A 325 -23.86 7.98 8.53
C VAL A 325 -24.04 7.65 7.05
N ASN A 326 -23.67 6.44 6.64
CA ASN A 326 -23.71 6.03 5.23
C ASN A 326 -24.35 4.65 4.99
N ASP A 327 -24.90 4.02 6.02
CA ASP A 327 -25.44 2.65 6.02
C ASP A 327 -26.94 2.57 5.71
N GLN A 328 -27.59 3.70 5.38
CA GLN A 328 -29.02 3.74 5.07
C GLN A 328 -29.33 3.01 3.76
N GLY A 329 -30.47 2.30 3.74
CA GLY A 329 -30.90 1.52 2.57
C GLY A 329 -31.02 2.33 1.28
N TRP A 330 -31.48 3.59 1.35
CA TRP A 330 -31.56 4.46 0.16
C TRP A 330 -30.19 4.76 -0.45
N ARG A 331 -29.09 4.77 0.36
CA ARG A 331 -27.74 4.91 -0.16
C ARG A 331 -27.27 3.66 -0.89
N ALA A 332 -27.66 2.47 -0.43
CA ALA A 332 -27.41 1.24 -1.18
C ALA A 332 -28.13 1.28 -2.55
N ASP A 333 -29.36 1.80 -2.55
CA ASP A 333 -30.15 1.97 -3.79
C ASP A 333 -29.48 2.95 -4.75
N LEU A 334 -29.09 4.13 -4.27
CA LEU A 334 -28.41 5.14 -5.06
C LEU A 334 -27.05 4.64 -5.59
N LEU A 335 -26.26 3.93 -4.75
CA LEU A 335 -25.00 3.33 -5.20
C LEU A 335 -25.24 2.33 -6.33
N GLY A 336 -26.21 1.42 -6.16
CA GLY A 336 -26.55 0.44 -7.16
C GLY A 336 -27.04 1.07 -8.47
N GLU A 337 -27.82 2.16 -8.41
CA GLU A 337 -28.27 2.94 -9.57
C GLU A 337 -27.07 3.54 -10.31
N LYS A 338 -26.20 4.28 -9.61
CA LYS A 338 -25.01 4.89 -10.22
C LYS A 338 -24.07 3.88 -10.87
N LEU A 339 -23.85 2.73 -10.24
CA LEU A 339 -23.00 1.67 -10.80
C LEU A 339 -23.65 1.04 -12.05
N ASN A 340 -24.95 0.75 -12.01
CA ASN A 340 -25.67 0.13 -13.12
C ASN A 340 -25.86 1.08 -14.33
N ALA A 341 -25.83 2.40 -14.12
CA ALA A 341 -25.87 3.39 -15.21
C ALA A 341 -24.68 3.24 -16.18
N ARG A 342 -23.57 2.62 -15.76
CA ARG A 342 -22.39 2.29 -16.59
C ARG A 342 -22.43 0.86 -17.14
N GLY A 343 -23.51 0.14 -16.93
CA GLY A 343 -23.65 -1.26 -17.34
C GLY A 343 -23.46 -2.24 -16.16
N ARG A 344 -23.54 -3.53 -16.45
CA ARG A 344 -23.42 -4.60 -15.46
C ARG A 344 -22.12 -5.39 -15.61
N GLY A 345 -21.71 -6.07 -14.55
CA GLY A 345 -20.60 -7.04 -14.58
C GLY A 345 -19.19 -6.43 -14.45
N TRP A 346 -19.04 -5.12 -14.51
CA TRP A 346 -17.75 -4.44 -14.43
C TRP A 346 -17.25 -4.22 -13.00
N VAL A 347 -18.14 -4.29 -12.02
CA VAL A 347 -17.87 -3.87 -10.64
C VAL A 347 -18.30 -4.94 -9.63
N HIS A 348 -17.67 -4.93 -8.47
CA HIS A 348 -18.02 -5.67 -7.26
C HIS A 348 -17.97 -4.71 -6.08
N VAL A 349 -18.92 -4.75 -5.17
CA VAL A 349 -18.93 -3.92 -3.97
C VAL A 349 -18.50 -4.74 -2.76
N ASN A 350 -17.54 -4.21 -2.00
CA ASN A 350 -17.07 -4.74 -0.73
C ASN A 350 -17.47 -3.79 0.41
N PRO A 351 -18.62 -4.00 1.06
CA PRO A 351 -18.90 -3.36 2.33
C PRO A 351 -17.90 -3.81 3.38
N ILE A 352 -17.36 -2.85 4.12
CA ILE A 352 -16.38 -3.07 5.18
C ILE A 352 -17.01 -2.59 6.48
N PRO A 353 -17.29 -3.45 7.47
CA PRO A 353 -17.64 -2.97 8.79
C PRO A 353 -16.57 -1.99 9.29
N LEU A 354 -16.97 -0.80 9.74
CA LEU A 354 -15.99 0.19 10.19
C LEU A 354 -15.22 -0.35 11.39
N ASN A 355 -13.90 -0.36 11.28
CA ASN A 355 -13.06 -0.69 12.41
C ASN A 355 -12.89 0.53 13.32
N PRO A 356 -12.95 0.37 14.65
CA PRO A 356 -12.71 1.46 15.57
C PRO A 356 -11.32 2.07 15.34
N THR A 357 -11.25 3.39 15.36
CA THR A 357 -9.96 4.11 15.31
C THR A 357 -9.87 5.04 16.51
N PRO A 358 -8.67 5.21 17.12
CA PRO A 358 -8.51 6.09 18.26
C PRO A 358 -9.03 7.51 17.97
N GLY A 359 -9.84 8.05 18.87
CA GLY A 359 -10.43 9.39 18.73
C GLY A 359 -11.55 9.53 17.68
N SER A 360 -11.93 8.46 17.00
CA SER A 360 -13.08 8.48 16.06
C SER A 360 -14.41 8.46 16.82
N ARG A 361 -15.32 9.34 16.39
CA ARG A 361 -16.71 9.36 16.84
C ARG A 361 -17.60 8.32 16.16
N TRP A 362 -17.08 7.64 15.13
CA TRP A 362 -17.84 6.73 14.30
C TRP A 362 -17.67 5.28 14.73
N THR A 363 -18.74 4.52 14.55
CA THR A 363 -18.80 3.10 14.88
C THR A 363 -19.31 2.28 13.71
N ALA A 364 -19.09 0.96 13.75
CA ALA A 364 -19.63 0.05 12.75
C ALA A 364 -21.15 0.06 12.71
N SER A 365 -21.70 -0.19 11.53
CA SER A 365 -23.14 -0.39 11.33
C SER A 365 -23.66 -1.56 12.16
N GLU A 366 -24.93 -1.48 12.54
CA GLU A 366 -25.62 -2.62 13.14
C GLU A 366 -25.73 -3.76 12.13
N PRO A 367 -25.64 -5.01 12.57
CA PRO A 367 -25.73 -6.18 11.66
C PRO A 367 -27.03 -6.20 10.83
N GLY A 368 -28.11 -5.60 11.33
CA GLY A 368 -29.37 -5.44 10.59
C GLY A 368 -29.25 -4.48 9.42
N ALA A 369 -28.65 -3.32 9.64
CA ALA A 369 -28.44 -2.30 8.61
C ALA A 369 -27.46 -2.79 7.54
N GLU A 370 -26.38 -3.47 7.95
CA GLU A 370 -25.42 -4.10 7.04
C GLU A 370 -26.10 -5.12 6.11
N ARG A 371 -26.88 -6.06 6.68
CA ARG A 371 -27.60 -7.05 5.89
C ARG A 371 -28.57 -6.40 4.90
N GLU A 372 -29.29 -5.37 5.33
CA GLU A 372 -30.24 -4.64 4.46
C GLU A 372 -29.51 -3.91 3.35
N PHE A 373 -28.39 -3.25 3.63
CA PHE A 373 -27.54 -2.58 2.64
C PHE A 373 -27.07 -3.57 1.57
N VAL A 374 -26.54 -4.71 1.97
CA VAL A 374 -26.10 -5.80 1.08
C VAL A 374 -27.25 -6.37 0.26
N ARG A 375 -28.40 -6.62 0.91
CA ARG A 375 -29.61 -7.15 0.23
C ARG A 375 -30.06 -6.21 -0.90
N ARG A 376 -30.08 -4.90 -0.65
CA ARG A 376 -30.49 -3.89 -1.64
C ARG A 376 -29.54 -3.83 -2.84
N LEU A 377 -28.25 -3.81 -2.62
CA LEU A 377 -27.28 -3.85 -3.71
C LEU A 377 -27.43 -5.13 -4.55
N ARG A 378 -27.59 -6.30 -3.91
CA ARG A 378 -27.80 -7.56 -4.62
C ARG A 378 -29.12 -7.59 -5.39
N ALA A 379 -30.19 -7.02 -4.83
CA ALA A 379 -31.48 -6.89 -5.52
C ALA A 379 -31.40 -6.05 -6.79
N ARG A 380 -30.44 -5.09 -6.86
CA ARG A 380 -30.14 -4.31 -8.05
C ARG A 380 -29.15 -5.03 -9.01
N GLY A 381 -28.77 -6.28 -8.71
CA GLY A 381 -27.85 -7.07 -9.52
C GLY A 381 -26.40 -6.67 -9.38
N VAL A 382 -26.01 -5.92 -8.33
CA VAL A 382 -24.63 -5.56 -8.04
C VAL A 382 -24.01 -6.66 -7.16
N PRO A 383 -22.96 -7.38 -7.65
CA PRO A 383 -22.26 -8.38 -6.83
C PRO A 383 -21.67 -7.71 -5.58
N THR A 384 -21.99 -8.26 -4.42
CA THR A 384 -21.62 -7.64 -3.13
C THR A 384 -21.19 -8.72 -2.13
N THR A 385 -20.06 -8.51 -1.48
CA THR A 385 -19.53 -9.39 -0.42
C THR A 385 -19.00 -8.54 0.73
N VAL A 386 -19.50 -8.76 1.94
CA VAL A 386 -18.94 -8.13 3.13
C VAL A 386 -17.52 -8.61 3.34
N ARG A 387 -16.61 -7.68 3.61
CA ARG A 387 -15.20 -8.00 3.81
C ARG A 387 -14.99 -8.67 5.17
N ASP A 388 -14.27 -9.78 5.15
CA ASP A 388 -13.79 -10.44 6.37
C ASP A 388 -12.69 -9.57 7.02
N THR A 389 -12.97 -9.03 8.21
CA THR A 389 -12.03 -8.20 8.96
C THR A 389 -11.02 -9.09 9.67
N ARG A 390 -9.75 -8.78 9.52
CA ARG A 390 -8.61 -9.46 10.14
C ARG A 390 -7.78 -8.50 10.96
N GLY A 391 -7.28 -8.99 12.10
CA GLY A 391 -6.35 -8.23 12.94
C GLY A 391 -6.93 -6.98 13.60
N SER A 392 -8.26 -6.94 13.83
CA SER A 392 -8.90 -5.79 14.50
C SER A 392 -8.39 -5.58 15.93
N ASP A 393 -8.03 -6.65 16.61
CA ASP A 393 -7.53 -6.68 18.00
C ASP A 393 -6.08 -6.21 18.15
N ILE A 394 -5.37 -6.05 17.04
CA ILE A 394 -3.99 -5.53 16.99
C ILE A 394 -3.91 -4.25 16.16
N ASP A 395 -5.03 -3.55 15.95
CA ASP A 395 -5.13 -2.36 15.09
C ASP A 395 -4.55 -2.59 13.68
N GLY A 396 -4.68 -3.81 13.17
CA GLY A 396 -4.18 -4.23 11.86
C GLY A 396 -5.23 -4.22 10.76
N ALA A 397 -6.48 -3.89 11.05
CA ALA A 397 -7.55 -3.86 10.08
C ALA A 397 -7.55 -2.57 9.24
N CYS A 398 -8.31 -2.58 8.13
CA CYS A 398 -8.41 -1.42 7.24
C CYS A 398 -8.85 -0.16 8.01
N GLY A 399 -8.12 0.94 7.82
CA GLY A 399 -8.37 2.22 8.48
C GLY A 399 -7.73 2.38 9.87
N GLN A 400 -7.24 1.29 10.48
CA GLN A 400 -6.67 1.32 11.83
C GLN A 400 -5.18 1.61 11.87
N LEU A 401 -4.45 1.44 10.75
CA LEU A 401 -3.02 1.64 10.72
C LEU A 401 -2.67 3.08 11.10
N ALA A 402 -2.12 3.21 12.29
CA ALA A 402 -1.59 4.45 12.84
C ALA A 402 -0.47 4.06 13.77
N VAL A 403 0.67 4.68 13.58
CA VAL A 403 1.84 4.36 14.39
C VAL A 403 1.69 4.98 15.77
N SER A 404 1.11 4.26 16.71
CA SER A 404 1.21 4.64 18.10
C SER A 404 2.58 4.20 18.63
N THR A 405 3.35 5.15 19.15
CA THR A 405 4.61 4.93 19.86
C THR A 405 4.39 4.46 21.30
N ALA A 406 3.16 4.10 21.67
CA ALA A 406 2.83 3.59 23.00
C ALA A 406 3.06 2.08 23.10
#